data_e99d4077939d748bfedf2c4dd997f597
#
_entry.id   e99d4077939d748bfedf2c4dd997f597
#
_cell.length_a   1.000
_cell.length_b   1.000
_cell.length_c   1.000
_cell.angle_alpha   90.00
_cell.angle_beta   90.00
_cell.angle_gamma   90.00
#
_symmetry.space_group_name_H-M   'P 1'
#
loop_
_entity.id
_entity.type
_entity.pdbx_description
1 polymer ?
#
loop_
_entity_poly.entity_id
_entity_poly.type
_entity_poly.pdbx_seq_one_letter_code
_entity_poly.pdbx_strand_id
1 'polypeptide(L)'
;GTSLRETGKDLAEKKEILEDLKNDRKHYDQKLKKARTQLEAALTNLYGKKVPVSVFADLFDITDEKWKNAVEGRMGRVKFSLITPPEYALDAAKLFRRMKQYQEIDLINTAAIKRDEPTAQSGTLYETVRTEEAYVDLCLKRYLGRIVKCETVEELDQVRDGVTPDCYSYSNYMFRHLREKDYTLRACIGTKVSRTKMTELSDRVNVLENELDEYASTCRSLKKALNFEMLHMEPEH
;
A
#
# COMPACT_ATOMS: atom_id res chain seq x y z
N GLY A 1 -14.66 -15.76 -31.83
CA GLY A 1 -15.07 -16.42 -30.63
C GLY A 1 -14.06 -16.50 -29.51
N THR A 2 -12.81 -16.88 -29.74
CA THR A 2 -11.77 -17.04 -28.71
C THR A 2 -11.37 -15.70 -28.05
N SER A 3 -11.23 -14.62 -28.81
CA SER A 3 -10.83 -13.30 -28.31
C SER A 3 -11.81 -12.69 -27.29
N LEU A 4 -13.12 -12.76 -27.57
CA LEU A 4 -14.18 -12.26 -26.67
C LEU A 4 -14.27 -13.10 -25.36
N ARG A 5 -14.05 -14.40 -25.47
CA ARG A 5 -14.08 -15.32 -24.34
C ARG A 5 -12.89 -15.13 -23.40
N GLU A 6 -11.70 -14.92 -23.97
CA GLU A 6 -10.46 -14.63 -23.22
C GLU A 6 -10.55 -13.27 -22.52
N THR A 7 -11.07 -12.24 -23.17
CA THR A 7 -11.26 -10.92 -22.61
C THR A 7 -12.23 -10.93 -21.43
N GLY A 8 -13.37 -11.63 -21.56
CA GLY A 8 -14.34 -11.73 -20.47
C GLY A 8 -13.83 -12.52 -19.27
N LYS A 9 -13.06 -13.57 -19.52
CA LYS A 9 -12.42 -14.37 -18.46
C LYS A 9 -11.35 -13.56 -17.74
N ASP A 10 -10.51 -12.84 -18.48
CA ASP A 10 -9.46 -11.96 -17.93
C ASP A 10 -10.07 -10.83 -17.10
N LEU A 11 -11.15 -10.20 -17.55
CA LEU A 11 -11.87 -9.17 -16.82
C LEU A 11 -12.50 -9.70 -15.52
N ALA A 12 -13.10 -10.90 -15.57
CA ALA A 12 -13.68 -11.54 -14.39
C ALA A 12 -12.62 -11.86 -13.33
N GLU A 13 -11.47 -12.39 -13.75
CA GLU A 13 -10.33 -12.68 -12.86
C GLU A 13 -9.78 -11.40 -12.23
N LYS A 14 -9.59 -10.33 -13.01
CA LYS A 14 -9.13 -9.04 -12.51
C LYS A 14 -10.10 -8.42 -11.52
N LYS A 15 -11.40 -8.50 -11.77
CA LYS A 15 -12.45 -8.02 -10.87
C LYS A 15 -12.41 -8.76 -9.52
N GLU A 16 -12.31 -10.07 -9.55
CA GLU A 16 -12.24 -10.92 -8.37
C GLU A 16 -11.00 -10.59 -7.53
N ILE A 17 -9.82 -10.47 -8.16
CA ILE A 17 -8.57 -10.08 -7.51
C ILE A 17 -8.72 -8.70 -6.85
N LEU A 18 -9.31 -7.73 -7.53
CA LEU A 18 -9.51 -6.38 -6.98
C LEU A 18 -10.46 -6.36 -5.79
N GLU A 19 -11.55 -7.14 -5.82
CA GLU A 19 -12.49 -7.27 -4.70
C GLU A 19 -11.82 -7.92 -3.48
N ASP A 20 -11.09 -9.01 -3.69
CA ASP A 20 -10.35 -9.71 -2.63
C ASP A 20 -9.33 -8.78 -1.97
N LEU A 21 -8.57 -8.05 -2.76
CA LEU A 21 -7.58 -7.09 -2.27
C LEU A 21 -8.23 -5.93 -1.49
N LYS A 22 -9.39 -5.44 -1.93
CA LYS A 22 -10.15 -4.41 -1.21
C LYS A 22 -10.67 -4.91 0.14
N ASN A 23 -11.17 -6.14 0.18
CA ASN A 23 -11.67 -6.76 1.40
C ASN A 23 -10.55 -7.00 2.39
N ASP A 24 -9.39 -7.48 1.95
CA ASP A 24 -8.20 -7.67 2.77
C ASP A 24 -7.72 -6.33 3.35
N ARG A 25 -7.67 -5.28 2.54
CA ARG A 25 -7.32 -3.94 2.97
C ARG A 25 -8.28 -3.41 4.03
N LYS A 26 -9.59 -3.53 3.81
CA LYS A 26 -10.63 -3.08 4.75
C LYS A 26 -10.49 -3.78 6.10
N HIS A 27 -10.27 -5.09 6.09
CA HIS A 27 -10.08 -5.88 7.30
C HIS A 27 -8.81 -5.46 8.05
N TYR A 28 -7.70 -5.28 7.34
CA TYR A 28 -6.44 -4.83 7.90
C TYR A 28 -6.54 -3.42 8.49
N ASP A 29 -7.18 -2.48 7.79
CA ASP A 29 -7.38 -1.11 8.24
C ASP A 29 -8.21 -1.05 9.53
N GLN A 30 -9.25 -1.87 9.65
CA GLN A 30 -10.08 -1.97 10.86
C GLN A 30 -9.26 -2.50 12.05
N LYS A 31 -8.46 -3.53 11.83
CA LYS A 31 -7.62 -4.14 12.86
C LYS A 31 -6.53 -3.18 13.34
N LEU A 32 -5.88 -2.49 12.41
CA LEU A 32 -4.87 -1.48 12.70
C LEU A 32 -5.45 -0.32 13.52
N LYS A 33 -6.64 0.15 13.15
CA LYS A 33 -7.36 1.20 13.89
C LYS A 33 -7.69 0.77 15.32
N LYS A 34 -8.15 -0.46 15.50
CA LYS A 34 -8.43 -1.02 16.82
C LYS A 34 -7.18 -1.13 17.67
N ALA A 35 -6.08 -1.62 17.08
CA ALA A 35 -4.80 -1.73 17.77
C ALA A 35 -4.29 -0.37 18.23
N ARG A 36 -4.34 0.64 17.37
CA ARG A 36 -3.98 2.02 17.71
C ARG A 36 -4.82 2.55 18.87
N THR A 37 -6.11 2.40 18.78
CA THR A 37 -7.04 2.89 19.83
C THR A 37 -6.81 2.20 21.18
N GLN A 38 -6.61 0.89 21.17
CA GLN A 38 -6.37 0.13 22.42
C GLN A 38 -5.02 0.47 23.04
N LEU A 39 -3.97 0.62 22.24
CA LEU A 39 -2.65 1.00 22.75
C LEU A 39 -2.68 2.43 23.30
N GLU A 40 -3.34 3.36 22.63
CA GLU A 40 -3.52 4.74 23.10
C GLU A 40 -4.26 4.77 24.43
N ALA A 41 -5.34 4.01 24.58
CA ALA A 41 -6.09 3.90 25.83
C ALA A 41 -5.24 3.34 26.96
N ALA A 42 -4.46 2.29 26.69
CA ALA A 42 -3.59 1.68 27.69
C ALA A 42 -2.48 2.64 28.16
N LEU A 43 -1.84 3.35 27.24
CA LEU A 43 -0.81 4.34 27.58
C LEU A 43 -1.41 5.55 28.32
N THR A 44 -2.55 6.03 27.87
CA THR A 44 -3.26 7.13 28.51
C THR A 44 -3.64 6.78 29.96
N ASN A 45 -4.09 5.55 30.17
CA ASN A 45 -4.38 5.06 31.52
C ASN A 45 -3.12 4.96 32.38
N LEU A 46 -2.02 4.46 31.83
CA LEU A 46 -0.75 4.33 32.54
C LEU A 46 -0.16 5.68 32.96
N TYR A 47 -0.21 6.67 32.08
CA TYR A 47 0.39 7.99 32.31
C TYR A 47 -0.56 8.99 32.96
N GLY A 48 -1.86 8.71 33.01
CA GLY A 48 -2.86 9.65 33.55
C GLY A 48 -3.05 10.89 32.68
N LYS A 49 -2.59 10.87 31.44
CA LYS A 49 -2.74 11.94 30.47
C LYS A 49 -2.78 11.35 29.05
N LYS A 50 -3.32 12.10 28.08
CA LYS A 50 -3.38 11.65 26.71
C LYS A 50 -1.98 11.42 26.13
N VAL A 51 -1.73 10.20 25.69
CA VAL A 51 -0.50 9.79 24.99
C VAL A 51 -0.86 9.50 23.54
N PRO A 52 -0.33 10.24 22.55
CA PRO A 52 -0.68 10.01 21.16
C PRO A 52 -0.08 8.69 20.66
N VAL A 53 -0.92 7.87 20.03
CA VAL A 53 -0.51 6.71 19.25
C VAL A 53 -1.05 6.91 17.84
N SER A 54 -0.19 6.78 16.86
CA SER A 54 -0.54 7.01 15.47
C SER A 54 -0.10 5.85 14.57
N VAL A 55 -0.63 5.80 13.36
CA VAL A 55 -0.08 4.99 12.29
C VAL A 55 1.00 5.83 11.61
N PHE A 56 2.18 5.25 11.36
CA PHE A 56 3.32 5.97 10.82
C PHE A 56 2.98 6.72 9.52
N ALA A 57 2.28 6.07 8.60
CA ALA A 57 1.86 6.69 7.32
C ALA A 57 1.02 7.98 7.47
N ASP A 58 0.34 8.16 8.61
CA ASP A 58 -0.52 9.32 8.86
C ASP A 58 0.27 10.56 9.31
N LEU A 59 1.55 10.41 9.63
CA LEU A 59 2.37 11.45 10.23
C LEU A 59 3.33 12.15 9.26
N PHE A 60 3.33 11.77 8.00
CA PHE A 60 4.16 12.41 6.99
C PHE A 60 3.48 12.41 5.63
N ASP A 61 3.96 13.25 4.74
CA ASP A 61 3.46 13.39 3.38
C ASP A 61 4.58 13.16 2.37
N ILE A 62 4.20 12.75 1.16
CA ILE A 62 5.10 12.67 0.01
C ILE A 62 4.94 13.97 -0.78
N THR A 63 6.05 14.66 -1.00
CA THR A 63 6.08 15.97 -1.67
C THR A 63 6.45 15.91 -3.15
N ASP A 64 6.91 14.76 -3.62
CA ASP A 64 7.35 14.55 -5.00
C ASP A 64 6.58 13.40 -5.65
N GLU A 65 5.66 13.73 -6.54
CA GLU A 65 4.79 12.76 -7.25
C GLU A 65 5.58 11.73 -8.06
N LYS A 66 6.73 12.10 -8.61
CA LYS A 66 7.59 11.19 -9.37
C LYS A 66 8.03 9.99 -8.55
N TRP A 67 8.28 10.18 -7.26
CA TRP A 67 8.82 9.18 -6.36
C TRP A 67 7.79 8.53 -5.45
N LYS A 68 6.54 8.91 -5.58
CA LYS A 68 5.45 8.45 -4.72
C LYS A 68 5.33 6.93 -4.64
N ASN A 69 5.29 6.27 -5.79
CA ASN A 69 5.16 4.81 -5.83
C ASN A 69 6.40 4.13 -5.25
N ALA A 70 7.58 4.68 -5.52
CA ALA A 70 8.83 4.17 -4.94
C ALA A 70 8.84 4.28 -3.41
N VAL A 71 8.40 5.39 -2.85
CA VAL A 71 8.27 5.56 -1.39
C VAL A 71 7.26 4.58 -0.82
N GLU A 72 6.06 4.52 -1.38
CA GLU A 72 5.01 3.59 -0.94
C GLU A 72 5.48 2.13 -0.97
N GLY A 73 6.11 1.73 -2.06
CA GLY A 73 6.61 0.37 -2.24
C GLY A 73 7.78 0.03 -1.34
N ARG A 74 8.74 0.94 -1.16
CA ARG A 74 9.90 0.70 -0.29
C ARG A 74 9.56 0.79 1.19
N MET A 75 8.59 1.61 1.58
CA MET A 75 8.06 1.60 2.94
C MET A 75 7.34 0.30 3.25
N GLY A 76 6.69 -0.30 2.26
CA GLY A 76 6.06 -1.60 2.39
C GLY A 76 5.20 -1.69 3.65
N ARG A 77 5.50 -2.65 4.50
CA ARG A 77 4.79 -2.90 5.75
C ARG A 77 5.09 -1.88 6.86
N VAL A 78 6.25 -1.24 6.82
CA VAL A 78 6.69 -0.29 7.85
C VAL A 78 5.72 0.90 7.98
N LYS A 79 5.16 1.38 6.87
CA LYS A 79 4.21 2.51 6.88
C LYS A 79 2.95 2.27 7.70
N PHE A 80 2.58 1.01 7.92
CA PHE A 80 1.42 0.62 8.73
C PHE A 80 1.76 0.42 10.20
N SER A 81 3.00 0.59 10.61
CA SER A 81 3.41 0.43 11.99
C SER A 81 2.80 1.48 12.89
N LEU A 82 2.51 1.10 14.12
CA LEU A 82 2.17 2.05 15.17
C LEU A 82 3.41 2.80 15.61
N ILE A 83 3.23 4.04 15.99
CA ILE A 83 4.30 4.92 16.40
C ILE A 83 3.85 5.82 17.56
N THR A 84 4.74 6.04 18.52
CA THR A 84 4.56 6.93 19.65
C THR A 84 5.74 7.88 19.76
N PRO A 85 5.61 9.01 20.45
CA PRO A 85 6.79 9.80 20.83
C PRO A 85 7.80 8.96 21.61
N PRO A 86 9.10 9.26 21.51
CA PRO A 86 10.17 8.43 22.08
C PRO A 86 10.06 8.15 23.58
N GLU A 87 9.58 9.10 24.37
CA GLU A 87 9.42 8.96 25.81
C GLU A 87 8.45 7.84 26.24
N TYR A 88 7.54 7.44 25.34
CA TYR A 88 6.55 6.40 25.61
C TYR A 88 6.89 5.05 24.95
N ALA A 89 7.94 5.00 24.16
CA ALA A 89 8.20 3.85 23.28
C ALA A 89 8.39 2.54 24.03
N LEU A 90 9.12 2.54 25.14
CA LEU A 90 9.37 1.32 25.91
C LEU A 90 8.09 0.80 26.60
N ASP A 91 7.32 1.68 27.23
CA ASP A 91 6.06 1.31 27.86
C ASP A 91 5.02 0.87 26.82
N ALA A 92 4.99 1.52 25.66
CA ALA A 92 4.17 1.08 24.54
C ALA A 92 4.51 -0.35 24.13
N ALA A 93 5.78 -0.68 24.00
CA ALA A 93 6.22 -2.03 23.64
C ALA A 93 5.81 -3.06 24.69
N LYS A 94 5.95 -2.74 26.00
CA LYS A 94 5.54 -3.62 27.09
C LYS A 94 4.04 -3.90 27.06
N LEU A 95 3.22 -2.87 26.85
CA LEU A 95 1.77 -3.01 26.76
C LEU A 95 1.34 -3.77 25.51
N PHE A 96 1.93 -3.43 24.37
CA PHE A 96 1.59 -4.03 23.07
C PHE A 96 1.96 -5.51 23.00
N ARG A 97 3.04 -5.92 23.65
CA ARG A 97 3.43 -7.33 23.77
C ARG A 97 2.30 -8.21 24.31
N ARG A 98 1.46 -7.68 25.19
CA ARG A 98 0.32 -8.39 25.80
C ARG A 98 -0.89 -8.48 24.88
N MET A 99 -0.93 -7.65 23.82
CA MET A 99 -2.04 -7.58 22.87
C MET A 99 -1.84 -8.58 21.74
N LYS A 100 -1.91 -9.87 22.06
CA LYS A 100 -1.60 -10.99 21.14
C LYS A 100 -2.51 -11.09 19.93
N GLN A 101 -3.69 -10.48 19.97
CA GLN A 101 -4.61 -10.40 18.84
C GLN A 101 -4.07 -9.52 17.70
N TYR A 102 -3.02 -8.74 17.94
CA TYR A 102 -2.41 -7.82 16.94
C TYR A 102 -0.99 -8.26 16.54
N GLN A 103 -0.74 -9.55 16.44
CA GLN A 103 0.60 -10.10 16.14
C GLN A 103 1.17 -9.64 14.80
N GLU A 104 0.33 -9.35 13.82
CA GLU A 104 0.76 -8.90 12.48
C GLU A 104 1.04 -7.39 12.42
N ILE A 105 0.81 -6.64 13.51
CA ILE A 105 1.01 -5.20 13.55
C ILE A 105 2.32 -4.90 14.27
N ASP A 106 3.16 -4.07 13.64
CA ASP A 106 4.45 -3.67 14.18
C ASP A 106 4.36 -2.37 14.98
N LEU A 107 5.27 -2.19 15.90
CA LEU A 107 5.43 -0.97 16.69
C LEU A 107 6.87 -0.47 16.54
N ILE A 108 7.03 0.78 16.12
CA ILE A 108 8.34 1.39 15.94
C ILE A 108 8.95 1.76 17.29
N ASN A 109 10.20 1.40 17.51
CA ASN A 109 10.96 1.85 18.68
C ASN A 109 11.60 3.20 18.40
N THR A 110 10.83 4.26 18.58
CA THR A 110 11.28 5.64 18.35
C THR A 110 12.37 6.08 19.32
N ALA A 111 12.43 5.51 20.51
CA ALA A 111 13.49 5.80 21.48
C ALA A 111 14.85 5.29 21.00
N ALA A 112 14.89 4.08 20.45
CA ALA A 112 16.12 3.52 19.90
C ALA A 112 16.59 4.31 18.65
N ILE A 113 15.68 4.67 17.77
CA ILE A 113 15.99 5.49 16.60
C ILE A 113 16.57 6.84 17.03
N LYS A 114 15.98 7.47 18.05
CA LYS A 114 16.50 8.72 18.59
C LYS A 114 17.93 8.59 19.14
N ARG A 115 18.22 7.50 19.87
CA ARG A 115 19.56 7.22 20.39
C ARG A 115 20.59 7.01 19.27
N ASP A 116 20.17 6.37 18.17
CA ASP A 116 21.07 6.09 17.04
C ASP A 116 21.37 7.32 16.18
N GLU A 117 20.59 8.38 16.33
CA GLU A 117 20.77 9.65 15.61
C GLU A 117 20.96 9.46 14.10
N PRO A 118 19.99 8.83 13.38
CA PRO A 118 20.14 8.56 11.95
C PRO A 118 20.28 9.84 11.15
N THR A 119 21.07 9.76 10.09
CA THR A 119 21.24 10.84 9.11
C THR A 119 20.77 10.39 7.74
N ALA A 120 20.32 11.32 6.92
CA ALA A 120 19.96 11.05 5.53
C ALA A 120 21.10 11.45 4.60
N GLN A 121 21.41 10.57 3.65
CA GLN A 121 22.33 10.88 2.57
C GLN A 121 21.64 11.75 1.51
N SER A 122 22.41 12.57 0.83
CA SER A 122 21.91 13.35 -0.30
C SER A 122 21.45 12.44 -1.45
N GLY A 123 20.41 12.86 -2.17
CA GLY A 123 19.90 12.10 -3.31
C GLY A 123 19.07 10.87 -2.95
N THR A 124 18.55 10.80 -1.74
CA THR A 124 17.74 9.66 -1.27
C THR A 124 16.23 9.98 -1.25
N LEU A 125 15.42 8.94 -1.03
CA LEU A 125 13.96 9.09 -0.91
C LEU A 125 13.55 9.99 0.26
N TYR A 126 14.42 10.18 1.25
CA TYR A 126 14.14 11.11 2.35
C TYR A 126 13.82 12.53 1.85
N GLU A 127 14.43 12.96 0.75
CA GLU A 127 14.21 14.28 0.15
C GLU A 127 12.80 14.44 -0.43
N THR A 128 12.06 13.37 -0.59
CA THR A 128 10.73 13.34 -1.21
C THR A 128 9.58 13.30 -0.21
N VAL A 129 9.88 13.35 1.08
CA VAL A 129 8.89 13.28 2.16
C VAL A 129 9.04 14.47 3.11
N ARG A 130 7.97 14.73 3.86
CA ARG A 130 7.93 15.84 4.81
C ARG A 130 7.11 15.46 6.04
N THR A 131 7.55 15.91 7.21
CA THR A 131 6.80 15.80 8.46
C THR A 131 7.02 17.04 9.32
N GLU A 132 6.07 17.30 10.20
CA GLU A 132 6.15 18.38 11.21
C GLU A 132 6.69 17.88 12.56
N GLU A 133 6.79 16.55 12.75
CA GLU A 133 7.19 15.93 14.01
C GLU A 133 8.67 15.52 13.99
N ALA A 134 9.44 15.98 14.96
CA ALA A 134 10.87 15.72 15.04
C ALA A 134 11.19 14.20 15.13
N TYR A 135 10.43 13.45 15.93
CA TYR A 135 10.68 12.00 16.07
C TYR A 135 10.30 11.23 14.80
N VAL A 136 9.31 11.70 14.05
CA VAL A 136 8.94 11.13 12.75
C VAL A 136 10.02 11.41 11.71
N ASP A 137 10.58 12.61 11.72
CA ASP A 137 11.70 12.96 10.83
C ASP A 137 12.90 12.03 11.02
N LEU A 138 13.25 11.72 12.27
CA LEU A 138 14.31 10.74 12.55
C LEU A 138 13.97 9.34 12.00
N CYS A 139 12.72 8.92 12.12
CA CYS A 139 12.27 7.65 11.53
C CYS A 139 12.39 7.68 9.99
N LEU A 140 11.99 8.77 9.35
CA LEU A 140 12.12 8.93 7.90
C LEU A 140 13.59 8.90 7.46
N LYS A 141 14.48 9.54 8.20
CA LYS A 141 15.92 9.45 7.94
C LYS A 141 16.43 8.02 8.03
N ARG A 142 15.97 7.27 9.03
CA ARG A 142 16.37 5.86 9.20
C ARG A 142 15.84 4.96 8.09
N TYR A 143 14.58 5.09 7.72
CA TYR A 143 13.92 4.18 6.76
C TYR A 143 14.14 4.57 5.30
N LEU A 144 14.30 5.86 5.01
CA LEU A 144 14.41 6.36 3.64
C LEU A 144 15.73 7.05 3.32
N GLY A 145 16.51 7.38 4.33
CA GLY A 145 17.70 8.23 4.18
C GLY A 145 18.91 7.56 3.53
N ARG A 146 18.83 6.27 3.21
CA ARG A 146 19.90 5.52 2.52
C ARG A 146 19.45 4.93 1.19
N ILE A 147 18.17 5.08 0.84
CA ILE A 147 17.63 4.58 -0.42
C ILE A 147 17.85 5.65 -1.49
N VAL A 148 18.82 5.40 -2.37
CA VAL A 148 19.21 6.36 -3.41
C VAL A 148 18.19 6.38 -4.53
N LYS A 149 17.80 7.58 -4.97
CA LYS A 149 16.98 7.78 -6.14
C LYS A 149 17.81 7.50 -7.41
N CYS A 150 17.40 6.52 -8.18
CA CYS A 150 18.07 6.11 -9.41
C CYS A 150 17.09 6.17 -10.59
N GLU A 151 17.61 6.41 -11.78
CA GLU A 151 16.81 6.43 -13.01
C GLU A 151 17.06 5.18 -13.88
N THR A 152 18.23 4.54 -13.72
CA THR A 152 18.68 3.43 -14.58
C THR A 152 19.18 2.27 -13.75
N VAL A 153 19.25 1.08 -14.37
CA VAL A 153 19.84 -0.11 -13.75
C VAL A 153 21.32 0.09 -13.47
N GLU A 154 22.00 0.81 -14.35
CA GLU A 154 23.42 1.13 -14.19
C GLU A 154 23.68 1.96 -12.93
N GLU A 155 22.79 2.91 -12.64
CA GLU A 155 22.86 3.68 -11.39
C GLU A 155 22.57 2.80 -10.17
N LEU A 156 21.58 1.90 -10.26
CA LEU A 156 21.28 0.94 -9.19
C LEU A 156 22.49 0.05 -8.87
N ASP A 157 23.24 -0.36 -9.89
CA ASP A 157 24.43 -1.20 -9.72
C ASP A 157 25.55 -0.50 -8.94
N GLN A 158 25.57 0.82 -8.90
CA GLN A 158 26.60 1.63 -8.24
C GLN A 158 26.27 2.00 -6.78
N VAL A 159 25.07 1.68 -6.30
CA VAL A 159 24.65 2.01 -4.93
C VAL A 159 24.45 0.72 -4.11
N ARG A 160 24.38 0.86 -2.81
CA ARG A 160 24.05 -0.26 -1.92
C ARG A 160 22.56 -0.51 -1.82
N ASP A 161 21.79 0.56 -1.91
CA ASP A 161 20.34 0.55 -1.80
C ASP A 161 19.79 1.67 -2.66
N GLY A 162 18.89 1.32 -3.57
CA GLY A 162 18.32 2.28 -4.49
C GLY A 162 17.01 1.80 -5.08
N VAL A 163 16.31 2.71 -5.72
CA VAL A 163 15.04 2.44 -6.39
C VAL A 163 14.82 3.42 -7.53
N THR A 164 14.15 2.95 -8.58
CA THR A 164 13.74 3.79 -9.71
C THR A 164 12.30 4.29 -9.53
N PRO A 165 11.89 5.34 -10.28
CA PRO A 165 10.50 5.82 -10.21
C PRO A 165 9.46 4.78 -10.61
N ASP A 166 9.82 3.85 -11.49
CA ASP A 166 8.96 2.74 -11.91
C ASP A 166 9.06 1.51 -11.00
N CYS A 167 9.62 1.68 -9.81
CA CYS A 167 9.62 0.69 -8.73
C CYS A 167 10.50 -0.54 -8.97
N TYR A 168 11.61 -0.37 -9.68
CA TYR A 168 12.68 -1.36 -9.71
C TYR A 168 13.66 -1.06 -8.58
N SER A 169 13.86 -2.01 -7.69
CA SER A 169 14.60 -1.82 -6.44
C SER A 169 15.86 -2.66 -6.41
N TYR A 170 16.91 -2.12 -5.80
CA TYR A 170 18.16 -2.83 -5.53
C TYR A 170 18.51 -2.67 -4.06
N SER A 171 18.66 -3.78 -3.36
CA SER A 171 19.12 -3.82 -1.99
C SER A 171 19.61 -5.24 -1.66
N ASN A 172 20.52 -5.34 -0.72
CA ASN A 172 21.07 -6.65 -0.33
C ASN A 172 21.54 -7.48 -1.53
N TYR A 173 22.20 -6.82 -2.51
CA TYR A 173 22.73 -7.43 -3.75
C TYR A 173 21.68 -8.05 -4.66
N MET A 174 20.39 -7.69 -4.49
CA MET A 174 19.30 -8.22 -5.30
C MET A 174 18.52 -7.11 -6.00
N PHE A 175 18.33 -7.28 -7.30
CA PHE A 175 17.36 -6.50 -8.06
C PHE A 175 15.99 -7.12 -7.89
N ARG A 176 14.98 -6.29 -7.63
CA ARG A 176 13.62 -6.74 -7.36
C ARG A 176 12.60 -5.74 -7.88
N HIS A 177 11.58 -6.24 -8.56
CA HIS A 177 10.35 -5.48 -8.74
C HIS A 177 9.65 -5.35 -7.40
N LEU A 178 9.31 -4.12 -6.99
CA LEU A 178 8.45 -3.92 -5.82
C LEU A 178 7.05 -4.48 -6.11
N ARG A 179 6.39 -4.97 -5.08
CA ARG A 179 5.04 -5.51 -5.23
C ARG A 179 4.07 -4.38 -5.57
N GLU A 180 3.40 -4.48 -6.71
CA GLU A 180 2.49 -3.46 -7.20
C GLU A 180 1.40 -3.10 -6.19
N LYS A 181 0.87 -4.07 -5.46
CA LYS A 181 -0.14 -3.84 -4.42
C LYS A 181 0.33 -2.88 -3.31
N ASP A 182 1.64 -2.83 -3.01
CA ASP A 182 2.16 -1.99 -1.95
C ASP A 182 2.11 -0.50 -2.31
N TYR A 183 2.17 -0.14 -3.60
CA TYR A 183 2.08 1.24 -4.04
C TYR A 183 0.79 1.56 -4.83
N THR A 184 -0.13 0.61 -4.92
CA THR A 184 -1.47 0.82 -5.48
C THR A 184 -2.54 0.68 -4.39
N LEU A 185 -3.02 -0.52 -4.14
CA LEU A 185 -4.07 -0.80 -3.15
C LEU A 185 -3.68 -0.42 -1.73
N ARG A 186 -2.43 -0.62 -1.36
CA ARG A 186 -1.89 -0.32 -0.04
C ARG A 186 -1.20 1.04 0.06
N ALA A 187 -1.32 1.88 -0.96
CA ALA A 187 -0.87 3.26 -0.89
C ALA A 187 -1.70 4.02 0.14
N CYS A 188 -1.05 4.56 1.16
CA CYS A 188 -1.74 5.16 2.31
C CYS A 188 -1.01 6.35 2.93
N ILE A 189 0.17 6.71 2.43
CA ILE A 189 0.97 7.80 2.99
C ILE A 189 0.30 9.14 2.69
N GLY A 190 0.02 9.91 3.75
CA GLY A 190 -0.69 11.17 3.66
C GLY A 190 -2.19 10.99 3.37
N THR A 191 -3.03 11.74 4.06
CA THR A 191 -4.51 11.64 3.92
C THR A 191 -5.02 12.03 2.54
N LYS A 192 -4.40 13.04 1.90
CA LYS A 192 -4.73 13.48 0.54
C LYS A 192 -4.46 12.42 -0.52
N VAL A 193 -3.33 11.74 -0.39
CA VAL A 193 -2.86 10.72 -1.33
C VAL A 193 -3.72 9.48 -1.25
N SER A 194 -4.07 9.03 -0.03
CA SER A 194 -4.96 7.90 0.20
C SER A 194 -6.33 8.10 -0.46
N ARG A 195 -6.91 9.28 -0.36
CA ARG A 195 -8.20 9.61 -1.00
C ARG A 195 -8.11 9.53 -2.51
N THR A 196 -7.07 10.11 -3.11
CA THR A 196 -6.85 10.07 -4.56
C THR A 196 -6.71 8.62 -5.05
N LYS A 197 -5.91 7.81 -4.37
CA LYS A 197 -5.72 6.39 -4.72
C LYS A 197 -7.01 5.58 -4.58
N MET A 198 -7.79 5.82 -3.55
CA MET A 198 -9.09 5.15 -3.39
C MET A 198 -10.05 5.52 -4.50
N THR A 199 -10.06 6.78 -4.94
CA THR A 199 -10.86 7.24 -6.07
C THR A 199 -10.41 6.58 -7.37
N GLU A 200 -9.10 6.56 -7.64
CA GLU A 200 -8.53 5.88 -8.82
C GLU A 200 -8.90 4.40 -8.89
N LEU A 201 -8.81 3.70 -7.75
CA LEU A 201 -9.19 2.29 -7.65
C LEU A 201 -10.68 2.08 -7.88
N SER A 202 -11.52 2.94 -7.30
CA SER A 202 -12.96 2.91 -7.49
C SER A 202 -13.33 3.12 -8.95
N ASP A 203 -12.71 4.09 -9.60
CA ASP A 203 -12.92 4.38 -11.03
C ASP A 203 -12.48 3.20 -11.90
N ARG A 204 -11.33 2.59 -11.60
CA ARG A 204 -10.84 1.42 -12.34
C ARG A 204 -11.77 0.22 -12.18
N VAL A 205 -12.31 0.00 -10.99
CA VAL A 205 -13.31 -1.06 -10.74
C VAL A 205 -14.57 -0.79 -11.54
N ASN A 206 -15.06 0.45 -11.55
CA ASN A 206 -16.24 0.84 -12.33
C ASN A 206 -16.04 0.62 -13.83
N VAL A 207 -14.86 0.97 -14.36
CA VAL A 207 -14.52 0.72 -15.77
C VAL A 207 -14.53 -0.78 -16.08
N LEU A 208 -13.92 -1.60 -15.21
CA LEU A 208 -13.91 -3.06 -15.39
C LEU A 208 -15.31 -3.67 -15.29
N GLU A 209 -16.15 -3.17 -14.39
CA GLU A 209 -17.55 -3.60 -14.26
C GLU A 209 -18.34 -3.28 -15.53
N ASN A 210 -18.19 -2.08 -16.08
CA ASN A 210 -18.84 -1.67 -17.32
C ASN A 210 -18.38 -2.52 -18.52
N GLU A 211 -17.09 -2.79 -18.64
CA GLU A 211 -16.54 -3.66 -19.68
C GLU A 211 -17.10 -5.09 -19.57
N LEU A 212 -17.23 -5.60 -18.34
CA LEU A 212 -17.80 -6.91 -18.09
C LEU A 212 -19.29 -6.96 -18.45
N ASP A 213 -20.06 -5.93 -18.13
CA ASP A 213 -21.48 -5.82 -18.49
C ASP A 213 -21.68 -5.74 -20.01
N GLU A 214 -20.86 -4.97 -20.71
CA GLU A 214 -20.87 -4.92 -22.18
C GLU A 214 -20.55 -6.29 -22.78
N TYR A 215 -19.56 -6.98 -22.27
CA TYR A 215 -19.21 -8.33 -22.70
C TYR A 215 -20.36 -9.30 -22.47
N ALA A 216 -21.00 -9.30 -21.30
CA ALA A 216 -22.13 -10.13 -20.98
C ALA A 216 -23.33 -9.86 -21.88
N SER A 217 -23.59 -8.58 -22.20
CA SER A 217 -24.62 -8.16 -23.16
C SER A 217 -24.35 -8.68 -24.57
N THR A 218 -23.12 -8.57 -25.04
CA THR A 218 -22.66 -9.09 -26.34
C THR A 218 -22.84 -10.62 -26.42
N CYS A 219 -22.47 -11.35 -25.36
CA CYS A 219 -22.65 -12.79 -25.31
C CYS A 219 -24.12 -13.19 -25.35
N ARG A 220 -25.00 -12.47 -24.68
CA ARG A 220 -26.46 -12.71 -24.72
C ARG A 220 -27.02 -12.46 -26.11
N SER A 221 -26.61 -11.41 -26.78
CA SER A 221 -27.03 -11.09 -28.15
C SER A 221 -26.62 -12.18 -29.14
N LEU A 222 -25.38 -12.67 -29.02
CA LEU A 222 -24.87 -13.78 -29.85
C LEU A 222 -25.64 -15.09 -29.61
N LYS A 223 -25.96 -15.40 -28.37
CA LYS A 223 -26.77 -16.58 -28.02
C LYS A 223 -28.17 -16.50 -28.62
N LYS A 224 -28.80 -15.33 -28.56
CA LYS A 224 -30.13 -15.10 -29.19
C LYS A 224 -30.06 -15.28 -30.69
N ALA A 225 -29.06 -14.75 -31.35
CA ALA A 225 -28.86 -14.89 -32.79
C ALA A 225 -28.67 -16.36 -33.21
N LEU A 226 -27.84 -17.10 -32.47
CA LEU A 226 -27.62 -18.53 -32.70
C LEU A 226 -28.89 -19.35 -32.51
N ASN A 227 -29.62 -19.12 -31.43
CA ASN A 227 -30.89 -19.81 -31.16
C ASN A 227 -31.96 -19.50 -32.25
N PHE A 228 -32.02 -18.25 -32.73
CA PHE A 228 -32.90 -17.86 -33.82
C PHE A 228 -32.53 -18.59 -35.13
N GLU A 229 -31.25 -18.66 -35.49
CA GLU A 229 -30.80 -19.43 -36.67
C GLU A 229 -31.15 -20.90 -36.56
N MET A 230 -30.91 -21.51 -35.40
CA MET A 230 -31.24 -22.93 -35.16
C MET A 230 -32.75 -23.21 -35.26
N LEU A 231 -33.61 -22.31 -34.80
CA LEU A 231 -35.07 -22.47 -34.86
C LEU A 231 -35.63 -22.29 -36.27
N HIS A 232 -34.91 -21.63 -37.18
CA HIS A 232 -35.30 -21.36 -38.55
C HIS A 232 -34.63 -22.28 -39.57
N MET A 233 -33.82 -23.23 -39.16
CA MET A 233 -33.29 -24.29 -40.01
C MET A 233 -34.41 -25.32 -40.28
N GLU A 234 -34.88 -25.38 -41.56
CA GLU A 234 -35.79 -26.45 -41.97
C GLU A 234 -35.10 -27.82 -41.96
N PRO A 235 -35.73 -28.84 -41.39
CA PRO A 235 -35.17 -30.18 -41.51
C PRO A 235 -35.15 -30.60 -42.97
N GLU A 236 -33.98 -31.01 -43.48
CA GLU A 236 -33.85 -31.65 -44.79
C GLU A 236 -34.58 -32.97 -44.78
N HIS A 237 -35.49 -33.14 -45.76
CA HIS A 237 -36.20 -34.42 -46.03
C HIS A 237 -35.32 -35.38 -46.80
#